data_ef11f40bab2bfd87fa7c6dd7f9af76ad
#
_entry.id   ef11f40bab2bfd87fa7c6dd7f9af76ad
#
_cell.length_a   1.000
_cell.length_b   1.000
_cell.length_c   1.000
_cell.angle_alpha   90.00
_cell.angle_beta   90.00
_cell.angle_gamma   90.00
#
_symmetry.space_group_name_H-M   'P 1'
#
loop_
_entity.id
_entity.type
_entity.pdbx_description
1 polymer ?
#
loop_
_entity_poly.entity_id
_entity_poly.type
_entity_poly.pdbx_seq_one_letter_code
_entity_poly.pdbx_strand_id
1 'polypeptide(L)'
;MPSFKLSQPGAFKPGRLLAPFFVPGLLFASLVFANPFFAGPMRAEVRTAEMAAGDRALGTDAAAYHALQEGRSDDAANLLRAMLAANPGDALAHQLLCRVFYAQDEADDAIHQCELAVSTAPATGELASDNNLWLGRAYGMKARHAGPIAGFTLARKVEASFSRAVELNPASDAALNDLGEYYVAAPYVMGGGTDRARALAARMMPRFPGAAHRLLARLADSDNNMAAAESEFKQAVAADRSPGAWIDLAQFYQTHARPDDALSAVKSALAADRTHGPALVDAASILTKARRAPDLAERCLRDYLASRAKSDAAPAFKVHLQLSRLLAARGDKPSADREVAAAAALAPAFTRNART
;
A
#
# COMPACT_ATOMS: atom_id res chain seq x y z
N MET A 1 71.65 8.73 55.87
CA MET A 1 71.84 8.60 54.42
C MET A 1 70.44 8.65 53.77
N PRO A 2 70.11 9.68 53.07
CA PRO A 2 68.76 9.83 52.52
C PRO A 2 68.66 9.24 51.16
N SER A 3 67.56 8.51 50.91
CA SER A 3 67.18 7.92 49.64
C SER A 3 66.47 8.95 48.75
N PHE A 4 66.98 9.14 47.55
CA PHE A 4 66.41 9.97 46.53
C PHE A 4 65.17 9.24 45.90
N LYS A 5 63.99 9.88 45.92
CA LYS A 5 62.82 9.48 45.16
C LYS A 5 62.84 10.21 43.84
N LEU A 6 62.89 9.44 42.73
CA LEU A 6 62.70 9.93 41.38
C LEU A 6 61.20 10.25 41.14
N SER A 7 60.97 11.47 40.66
CA SER A 7 59.71 12.02 40.26
C SER A 7 59.32 11.41 38.91
N GLN A 8 58.10 10.85 38.81
CA GLN A 8 57.53 10.43 37.56
C GLN A 8 56.87 11.62 36.77
N PRO A 9 56.98 11.67 35.45
CA PRO A 9 56.36 12.74 34.64
C PRO A 9 54.87 12.57 34.53
N GLY A 10 54.19 13.71 34.55
CA GLY A 10 52.72 13.82 34.55
C GLY A 10 52.02 13.22 33.33
N ALA A 11 50.92 12.53 33.59
CA ALA A 11 50.01 12.03 32.62
C ALA A 11 49.25 13.17 31.91
N PHE A 12 49.40 13.22 30.60
CA PHE A 12 48.63 14.07 29.69
C PHE A 12 47.14 13.64 29.74
N LYS A 13 46.24 14.53 30.15
CA LYS A 13 44.81 14.34 30.03
C LYS A 13 44.42 14.58 28.57
N PRO A 14 43.79 13.60 27.87
CA PRO A 14 43.23 13.87 26.54
C PRO A 14 42.03 14.80 26.67
N GLY A 15 42.04 15.85 25.83
CA GLY A 15 40.96 16.81 25.71
C GLY A 15 39.63 16.15 25.35
N ARG A 16 38.55 16.67 25.94
CA ARG A 16 37.17 16.33 25.58
C ARG A 16 36.94 16.70 24.09
N LEU A 17 36.91 15.70 23.23
CA LEU A 17 36.31 15.81 21.93
C LEU A 17 34.80 16.07 22.13
N LEU A 18 34.36 17.23 21.71
CA LEU A 18 32.93 17.56 21.54
C LEU A 18 32.33 16.53 20.58
N ALA A 19 31.53 15.67 21.11
CA ALA A 19 30.67 14.80 20.27
C ALA A 19 29.75 15.67 19.44
N PRO A 20 29.62 15.41 18.13
CA PRO A 20 28.64 16.10 17.35
C PRO A 20 27.25 15.76 17.87
N PHE A 21 26.43 16.78 18.12
CA PHE A 21 25.02 16.63 18.42
C PHE A 21 24.36 15.90 17.26
N PHE A 22 24.16 14.59 17.39
CA PHE A 22 23.32 13.81 16.53
C PHE A 22 21.88 14.25 16.83
N VAL A 23 21.27 14.98 15.89
CA VAL A 23 19.84 15.29 15.93
C VAL A 23 19.11 14.02 15.48
N PRO A 24 18.38 13.30 16.38
CA PRO A 24 17.76 12.02 16.03
C PRO A 24 16.61 12.14 15.02
N GLY A 25 16.22 13.35 14.67
CA GLY A 25 15.02 13.58 13.84
C GLY A 25 15.20 13.38 12.33
N LEU A 26 16.44 13.35 11.81
CA LEU A 26 16.67 13.33 10.35
C LEU A 26 16.75 11.92 9.73
N LEU A 27 16.93 10.88 10.54
CA LEU A 27 16.99 9.48 10.08
C LEU A 27 15.63 8.79 10.03
N PHE A 28 14.59 9.36 10.68
CA PHE A 28 13.28 8.72 10.78
C PHE A 28 12.40 8.85 9.54
N ALA A 29 12.54 9.90 8.72
CA ALA A 29 11.69 10.08 7.54
C ALA A 29 11.87 8.96 6.49
N SER A 30 13.11 8.48 6.33
CA SER A 30 13.39 7.37 5.40
C SER A 30 12.97 6.00 5.95
N LEU A 31 12.87 5.84 7.27
CA LEU A 31 12.47 4.58 7.91
C LEU A 31 10.95 4.38 7.88
N VAL A 32 10.16 5.45 7.97
CA VAL A 32 8.68 5.35 7.99
C VAL A 32 8.14 4.80 6.68
N PHE A 33 8.71 5.24 5.54
CA PHE A 33 8.24 4.81 4.22
C PHE A 33 9.03 3.62 3.64
N ALA A 34 10.16 3.25 4.26
CA ALA A 34 10.86 2.00 3.97
C ALA A 34 10.22 0.78 4.67
N ASN A 35 9.21 1.01 5.51
CA ASN A 35 8.46 -0.08 6.13
C ASN A 35 7.68 -0.85 5.05
N PRO A 36 7.87 -2.18 4.92
CA PRO A 36 7.18 -3.01 3.93
C PRO A 36 5.65 -2.93 4.04
N PHE A 37 5.11 -2.41 5.13
CA PHE A 37 3.67 -2.18 5.31
C PHE A 37 3.10 -1.11 4.36
N PHE A 38 3.87 -0.08 3.96
CA PHE A 38 3.46 0.85 2.91
C PHE A 38 3.65 0.30 1.49
N ALA A 39 4.40 -0.78 1.33
CA ALA A 39 4.62 -1.45 0.05
C ALA A 39 3.67 -2.65 -0.17
N GLY A 40 2.78 -2.93 0.77
CA GLY A 40 1.72 -3.93 0.62
C GLY A 40 0.73 -3.51 -0.46
N PRO A 41 0.18 -4.45 -1.22
CA PRO A 41 -0.91 -4.16 -2.13
C PRO A 41 -2.08 -3.60 -1.32
N MET A 42 -2.62 -2.49 -1.81
CA MET A 42 -3.81 -1.88 -1.23
C MET A 42 -4.99 -2.79 -1.49
N ARG A 43 -5.73 -3.06 -0.44
CA ARG A 43 -6.73 -4.12 -0.45
C ARG A 43 -7.94 -3.86 -1.31
N ALA A 44 -8.39 -4.95 -1.88
CA ALA A 44 -9.56 -5.07 -2.73
C ALA A 44 -10.92 -5.02 -2.01
N GLU A 45 -10.96 -4.79 -0.70
CA GLU A 45 -12.21 -4.73 0.07
C GLU A 45 -13.06 -3.48 -0.18
N VAL A 46 -12.51 -2.49 -0.89
CA VAL A 46 -13.22 -1.30 -1.39
C VAL A 46 -14.33 -1.62 -2.42
N ARG A 47 -14.53 -2.89 -2.73
CA ARG A 47 -15.27 -3.36 -3.90
C ARG A 47 -16.74 -3.05 -3.98
N THR A 48 -17.47 -2.97 -2.88
CA THR A 48 -18.93 -2.79 -2.95
C THR A 48 -19.33 -1.34 -3.20
N ALA A 49 -18.58 -0.38 -2.66
CA ALA A 49 -18.84 1.04 -2.88
C ALA A 49 -18.26 1.51 -4.23
N GLU A 50 -17.08 1.04 -4.63
CA GLU A 50 -16.47 1.38 -5.93
C GLU A 50 -17.23 0.76 -7.12
N MET A 51 -17.76 -0.46 -7.00
CA MET A 51 -18.65 -1.02 -8.03
C MET A 51 -19.95 -0.22 -8.14
N ALA A 52 -20.51 0.23 -7.02
CA ALA A 52 -21.71 1.08 -7.03
C ALA A 52 -21.46 2.47 -7.60
N ALA A 53 -20.25 3.03 -7.47
CA ALA A 53 -19.85 4.28 -8.12
C ALA A 53 -19.57 4.07 -9.62
N GLY A 54 -18.93 2.96 -9.99
CA GLY A 54 -18.67 2.59 -11.40
C GLY A 54 -19.94 2.30 -12.19
N ASP A 55 -20.95 1.65 -11.59
CA ASP A 55 -22.24 1.39 -12.23
C ASP A 55 -23.09 2.68 -12.45
N ARG A 56 -22.77 3.77 -11.74
CA ARG A 56 -23.45 5.07 -11.94
C ARG A 56 -22.83 5.92 -13.05
N ALA A 57 -21.61 5.64 -13.47
CA ALA A 57 -20.95 6.31 -14.58
C ALA A 57 -21.41 5.64 -15.91
N LEU A 58 -22.65 5.90 -16.32
CA LEU A 58 -23.19 5.44 -17.60
C LEU A 58 -22.62 6.31 -18.71
N GLY A 59 -21.53 5.87 -19.36
CA GLY A 59 -20.92 6.58 -20.49
C GLY A 59 -19.45 6.23 -20.74
N THR A 60 -18.70 7.19 -21.24
CA THR A 60 -17.25 7.08 -21.53
C THR A 60 -16.42 6.81 -20.27
N ASP A 61 -16.87 7.29 -19.11
CA ASP A 61 -16.27 7.02 -17.81
C ASP A 61 -16.23 5.53 -17.49
N ALA A 62 -17.32 4.80 -17.79
CA ALA A 62 -17.40 3.37 -17.59
C ALA A 62 -16.36 2.60 -18.42
N ALA A 63 -16.13 3.02 -19.68
CA ALA A 63 -15.14 2.39 -20.55
C ALA A 63 -13.71 2.61 -20.03
N ALA A 64 -13.38 3.83 -19.58
CA ALA A 64 -12.08 4.15 -18.99
C ALA A 64 -11.87 3.42 -17.67
N TYR A 65 -12.87 3.40 -16.80
CA TYR A 65 -12.83 2.65 -15.55
C TYR A 65 -12.64 1.15 -15.80
N HIS A 66 -13.37 0.57 -16.73
CA HIS A 66 -13.23 -0.85 -17.09
C HIS A 66 -11.82 -1.16 -17.63
N ALA A 67 -11.28 -0.31 -18.51
CA ALA A 67 -9.92 -0.46 -19.01
C ALA A 67 -8.89 -0.43 -17.86
N LEU A 68 -9.05 0.49 -16.88
CA LEU A 68 -8.21 0.58 -15.70
C LEU A 68 -8.30 -0.70 -14.85
N GLN A 69 -9.50 -1.20 -14.58
CA GLN A 69 -9.69 -2.44 -13.80
C GLN A 69 -9.07 -3.66 -14.50
N GLU A 70 -9.11 -3.73 -15.82
CA GLU A 70 -8.47 -4.80 -16.60
C GLU A 70 -6.95 -4.66 -16.71
N GLY A 71 -6.37 -3.56 -16.20
CA GLY A 71 -4.95 -3.27 -16.29
C GLY A 71 -4.49 -2.75 -17.65
N ARG A 72 -5.42 -2.35 -18.55
CA ARG A 72 -5.14 -1.68 -19.83
C ARG A 72 -4.88 -0.19 -19.58
N SER A 73 -3.75 0.09 -18.92
CA SER A 73 -3.44 1.42 -18.39
C SER A 73 -3.35 2.49 -19.46
N ASP A 74 -2.72 2.19 -20.62
CA ASP A 74 -2.55 3.18 -21.68
C ASP A 74 -3.88 3.47 -22.39
N ASP A 75 -4.76 2.46 -22.56
CA ASP A 75 -6.11 2.65 -23.08
C ASP A 75 -6.93 3.54 -22.14
N ALA A 76 -6.91 3.24 -20.85
CA ALA A 76 -7.59 4.05 -19.84
C ALA A 76 -7.10 5.51 -19.87
N ALA A 77 -5.79 5.74 -19.92
CA ALA A 77 -5.20 7.08 -20.01
C ALA A 77 -5.66 7.83 -21.26
N ASN A 78 -5.71 7.17 -22.41
CA ASN A 78 -6.12 7.79 -23.67
C ASN A 78 -7.59 8.20 -23.65
N LEU A 79 -8.48 7.33 -23.13
CA LEU A 79 -9.90 7.64 -22.96
C LEU A 79 -10.10 8.83 -22.03
N LEU A 80 -9.43 8.82 -20.85
CA LEU A 80 -9.53 9.90 -19.87
C LEU A 80 -9.00 11.24 -20.38
N ARG A 81 -7.88 11.23 -21.12
CA ARG A 81 -7.35 12.46 -21.74
C ARG A 81 -8.32 13.04 -22.78
N ALA A 82 -8.99 12.18 -23.58
CA ALA A 82 -10.02 12.65 -24.52
C ALA A 82 -11.22 13.27 -23.80
N MET A 83 -11.65 12.70 -22.67
CA MET A 83 -12.72 13.26 -21.83
C MET A 83 -12.32 14.61 -21.23
N LEU A 84 -11.10 14.73 -20.68
CA LEU A 84 -10.59 15.95 -20.10
C LEU A 84 -10.35 17.04 -21.16
N ALA A 85 -10.08 16.69 -22.42
CA ALA A 85 -10.03 17.66 -23.52
C ALA A 85 -11.40 18.27 -23.81
N ALA A 86 -12.48 17.51 -23.63
CA ALA A 86 -13.85 17.99 -23.78
C ALA A 86 -14.39 18.71 -22.53
N ASN A 87 -14.03 18.22 -21.34
CA ASN A 87 -14.40 18.78 -20.05
C ASN A 87 -13.21 18.82 -19.07
N PRO A 88 -12.41 19.88 -19.08
CA PRO A 88 -11.22 20.02 -18.21
C PRO A 88 -11.54 20.08 -16.71
N GLY A 89 -12.79 20.25 -16.32
CA GLY A 89 -13.23 20.27 -14.92
C GLY A 89 -13.83 18.95 -14.41
N ASP A 90 -13.68 17.87 -15.14
CA ASP A 90 -14.22 16.56 -14.75
C ASP A 90 -13.40 15.93 -13.63
N ALA A 91 -13.91 16.05 -12.39
CA ALA A 91 -13.25 15.55 -11.19
C ALA A 91 -13.07 14.02 -11.19
N LEU A 92 -14.04 13.27 -11.74
CA LEU A 92 -13.96 11.81 -11.81
C LEU A 92 -12.91 11.39 -12.85
N ALA A 93 -12.87 12.04 -14.00
CA ALA A 93 -11.86 11.75 -15.01
C ALA A 93 -10.44 12.04 -14.50
N HIS A 94 -10.24 13.15 -13.77
CA HIS A 94 -8.97 13.43 -13.08
C HIS A 94 -8.63 12.37 -12.03
N GLN A 95 -9.59 11.93 -11.21
CA GLN A 95 -9.38 10.88 -10.22
C GLN A 95 -8.95 9.56 -10.90
N LEU A 96 -9.66 9.15 -11.94
CA LEU A 96 -9.33 7.91 -12.65
C LEU A 96 -7.94 8.00 -13.32
N LEU A 97 -7.59 9.16 -13.88
CA LEU A 97 -6.26 9.36 -14.47
C LEU A 97 -5.15 9.38 -13.39
N CYS A 98 -5.42 9.92 -12.21
CA CYS A 98 -4.53 9.77 -11.05
C CYS A 98 -4.30 8.28 -10.73
N ARG A 99 -5.35 7.45 -10.71
CA ARG A 99 -5.25 6.00 -10.44
C ARG A 99 -4.46 5.28 -11.54
N VAL A 100 -4.58 5.68 -12.80
CA VAL A 100 -3.74 5.16 -13.89
C VAL A 100 -2.27 5.43 -13.61
N PHE A 101 -1.88 6.68 -13.33
CA PHE A 101 -0.49 7.04 -13.04
C PHE A 101 0.02 6.38 -11.75
N TYR A 102 -0.85 6.26 -10.74
CA TYR A 102 -0.52 5.50 -9.53
C TYR A 102 -0.22 4.03 -9.85
N ALA A 103 -1.02 3.38 -10.69
CA ALA A 103 -0.78 2.01 -11.13
C ALA A 103 0.52 1.87 -11.94
N GLN A 104 0.95 2.92 -12.64
CA GLN A 104 2.19 2.97 -13.41
C GLN A 104 3.42 3.42 -12.61
N ASP A 105 3.29 3.67 -11.29
CA ASP A 105 4.34 4.16 -10.40
C ASP A 105 4.84 5.59 -10.77
N GLU A 106 4.05 6.37 -11.51
CA GLU A 106 4.35 7.74 -11.93
C GLU A 106 3.83 8.73 -10.88
N ALA A 107 4.60 8.88 -9.78
CA ALA A 107 4.15 9.58 -8.58
C ALA A 107 3.81 11.06 -8.81
N ASP A 108 4.57 11.78 -9.63
CA ASP A 108 4.36 13.21 -9.86
C ASP A 108 3.11 13.47 -10.69
N ASP A 109 2.89 12.67 -11.73
CA ASP A 109 1.70 12.75 -12.57
C ASP A 109 0.44 12.32 -11.80
N ALA A 110 0.57 11.28 -10.95
CA ALA A 110 -0.51 10.87 -10.06
C ALA A 110 -0.91 12.00 -9.10
N ILE A 111 0.06 12.64 -8.43
CA ILE A 111 -0.20 13.78 -7.54
C ILE A 111 -0.89 14.91 -8.30
N HIS A 112 -0.36 15.29 -9.46
CA HIS A 112 -0.92 16.37 -10.25
C HIS A 112 -2.41 16.13 -10.60
N GLN A 113 -2.72 14.94 -11.09
CA GLN A 113 -4.11 14.60 -11.44
C GLN A 113 -5.02 14.48 -10.21
N CYS A 114 -4.52 13.96 -9.09
CA CYS A 114 -5.27 13.91 -7.85
C CYS A 114 -5.53 15.32 -7.26
N GLU A 115 -4.58 16.25 -7.35
CA GLU A 115 -4.78 17.65 -6.94
C GLU A 115 -5.86 18.33 -7.80
N LEU A 116 -5.87 18.08 -9.12
CA LEU A 116 -6.94 18.55 -10.01
C LEU A 116 -8.29 17.92 -9.63
N ALA A 117 -8.34 16.61 -9.36
CA ALA A 117 -9.55 15.93 -8.92
C ALA A 117 -10.12 16.53 -7.64
N VAL A 118 -9.28 16.86 -6.66
CA VAL A 118 -9.71 17.51 -5.41
C VAL A 118 -10.21 18.93 -5.67
N SER A 119 -9.55 19.70 -6.54
CA SER A 119 -9.89 21.10 -6.79
C SER A 119 -11.16 21.29 -7.62
N THR A 120 -11.50 20.32 -8.46
CA THR A 120 -12.69 20.36 -9.35
C THR A 120 -13.89 19.63 -8.79
N ALA A 121 -13.72 18.79 -7.75
CA ALA A 121 -14.81 18.07 -7.11
C ALA A 121 -15.76 18.99 -6.31
N PRO A 122 -17.01 18.54 -6.08
CA PRO A 122 -17.87 19.14 -5.06
C PRO A 122 -17.16 19.18 -3.69
N ALA A 123 -17.47 20.19 -2.87
CA ALA A 123 -16.81 20.37 -1.56
C ALA A 123 -17.07 19.23 -0.56
N THR A 124 -18.10 18.41 -0.79
CA THR A 124 -18.55 17.31 0.08
C THR A 124 -19.01 16.11 -0.73
N GLY A 125 -19.22 14.99 -0.05
CA GLY A 125 -19.74 13.76 -0.65
C GLY A 125 -18.68 12.70 -0.90
N GLU A 126 -19.11 11.58 -1.44
CA GLU A 126 -18.28 10.37 -1.65
C GLU A 126 -17.10 10.65 -2.58
N LEU A 127 -17.35 11.29 -3.73
CA LEU A 127 -16.29 11.63 -4.68
C LEU A 127 -15.20 12.52 -4.06
N ALA A 128 -15.61 13.53 -3.24
CA ALA A 128 -14.65 14.38 -2.55
C ALA A 128 -13.81 13.60 -1.54
N SER A 129 -14.39 12.63 -0.83
CA SER A 129 -13.70 11.73 0.06
C SER A 129 -12.68 10.87 -0.70
N ASP A 130 -13.10 10.24 -1.78
CA ASP A 130 -12.25 9.36 -2.58
C ASP A 130 -11.11 10.11 -3.25
N ASN A 131 -11.35 11.34 -3.74
CA ASN A 131 -10.29 12.17 -4.31
C ASN A 131 -9.19 12.49 -3.27
N ASN A 132 -9.58 12.79 -2.03
CA ASN A 132 -8.62 13.02 -0.96
C ASN A 132 -7.89 11.73 -0.55
N LEU A 133 -8.57 10.59 -0.54
CA LEU A 133 -7.97 9.29 -0.30
C LEU A 133 -6.87 9.00 -1.35
N TRP A 134 -7.19 9.12 -2.64
CA TRP A 134 -6.23 8.89 -3.71
C TRP A 134 -5.07 9.89 -3.71
N LEU A 135 -5.33 11.15 -3.37
CA LEU A 135 -4.28 12.16 -3.20
C LEU A 135 -3.31 11.78 -2.07
N GLY A 136 -3.83 11.31 -0.93
CA GLY A 136 -3.01 10.80 0.17
C GLY A 136 -2.13 9.61 -0.25
N ARG A 137 -2.69 8.68 -1.03
CA ARG A 137 -1.98 7.53 -1.60
C ARG A 137 -0.86 7.96 -2.56
N ALA A 138 -1.13 8.92 -3.44
CA ALA A 138 -0.15 9.47 -4.38
C ALA A 138 1.02 10.17 -3.66
N TYR A 139 0.73 10.97 -2.63
CA TYR A 139 1.78 11.55 -1.78
C TYR A 139 2.58 10.46 -1.04
N GLY A 140 1.93 9.41 -0.52
CA GLY A 140 2.58 8.28 0.11
C GLY A 140 3.52 7.54 -0.85
N MET A 141 3.11 7.35 -2.11
CA MET A 141 3.95 6.76 -3.15
C MET A 141 5.22 7.59 -3.39
N LYS A 142 5.10 8.92 -3.53
CA LYS A 142 6.25 9.81 -3.70
C LYS A 142 7.15 9.82 -2.47
N ALA A 143 6.56 9.79 -1.26
CA ALA A 143 7.30 9.86 0.00
C ALA A 143 8.26 8.68 0.19
N ARG A 144 7.96 7.49 -0.36
CA ARG A 144 8.82 6.30 -0.27
C ARG A 144 10.21 6.49 -0.86
N HIS A 145 10.34 7.38 -1.84
CA HIS A 145 11.59 7.65 -2.55
C HIS A 145 12.17 9.04 -2.25
N ALA A 146 11.53 9.79 -1.35
CA ALA A 146 11.92 11.15 -1.02
C ALA A 146 13.04 11.16 0.03
N GLY A 147 13.92 12.15 -0.06
CA GLY A 147 14.88 12.45 0.99
C GLY A 147 14.18 12.93 2.29
N PRO A 148 14.92 13.02 3.41
CA PRO A 148 14.32 13.25 4.75
C PRO A 148 13.42 14.48 4.84
N ILE A 149 13.84 15.62 4.29
CA ILE A 149 13.10 16.88 4.37
C ILE A 149 11.82 16.82 3.52
N ALA A 150 11.95 16.37 2.26
CA ALA A 150 10.80 16.20 1.37
C ALA A 150 9.85 15.13 1.88
N GLY A 151 10.39 14.02 2.43
CA GLY A 151 9.63 12.94 3.06
C GLY A 151 8.79 13.44 4.25
N PHE A 152 9.35 14.31 5.10
CA PHE A 152 8.58 14.93 6.19
C PHE A 152 7.40 15.76 5.67
N THR A 153 7.64 16.61 4.67
CA THR A 153 6.59 17.44 4.07
C THR A 153 5.51 16.58 3.42
N LEU A 154 5.91 15.53 2.69
CA LEU A 154 4.97 14.61 2.06
C LEU A 154 4.18 13.81 3.09
N ALA A 155 4.79 13.36 4.18
CA ALA A 155 4.10 12.65 5.26
C ALA A 155 2.97 13.49 5.86
N ARG A 156 3.22 14.79 6.09
CA ARG A 156 2.18 15.72 6.57
C ARG A 156 1.02 15.88 5.57
N LYS A 157 1.35 15.89 4.26
CA LYS A 157 0.33 15.92 3.20
C LYS A 157 -0.48 14.61 3.15
N VAL A 158 0.16 13.45 3.36
CA VAL A 158 -0.54 12.16 3.47
C VAL A 158 -1.54 12.18 4.61
N GLU A 159 -1.11 12.56 5.81
CA GLU A 159 -1.98 12.65 6.98
C GLU A 159 -3.18 13.58 6.74
N ALA A 160 -2.94 14.78 6.24
CA ALA A 160 -3.98 15.76 5.96
C ALA A 160 -5.00 15.23 4.93
N SER A 161 -4.53 14.56 3.88
CA SER A 161 -5.40 14.01 2.84
C SER A 161 -6.25 12.84 3.37
N PHE A 162 -5.68 11.88 4.11
CA PHE A 162 -6.44 10.78 4.69
C PHE A 162 -7.42 11.25 5.77
N SER A 163 -7.00 12.19 6.63
CA SER A 163 -7.90 12.80 7.62
C SER A 163 -9.07 13.50 6.94
N ARG A 164 -8.81 14.25 5.87
CA ARG A 164 -9.86 14.92 5.10
C ARG A 164 -10.82 13.93 4.43
N ALA A 165 -10.31 12.82 3.89
CA ALA A 165 -11.13 11.75 3.33
C ALA A 165 -12.09 11.17 4.38
N VAL A 166 -11.60 10.88 5.59
CA VAL A 166 -12.40 10.37 6.71
C VAL A 166 -13.41 11.40 7.24
N GLU A 167 -13.08 12.70 7.24
CA GLU A 167 -14.03 13.78 7.59
C GLU A 167 -15.18 13.86 6.60
N LEU A 168 -14.88 13.76 5.30
CA LEU A 168 -15.86 13.83 4.22
C LEU A 168 -16.77 12.60 4.16
N ASN A 169 -16.23 11.42 4.45
CA ASN A 169 -16.99 10.18 4.56
C ASN A 169 -16.50 9.32 5.74
N PRO A 170 -17.05 9.53 6.95
CA PRO A 170 -16.68 8.74 8.13
C PRO A 170 -17.04 7.25 8.03
N ALA A 171 -17.75 6.88 6.99
CA ALA A 171 -18.16 5.50 6.70
C ALA A 171 -17.29 4.84 5.61
N SER A 172 -16.31 5.53 5.07
CA SER A 172 -15.35 4.96 4.12
C SER A 172 -14.38 4.03 4.83
N ASP A 173 -14.56 2.73 4.63
CA ASP A 173 -13.64 1.70 5.17
C ASP A 173 -12.22 1.91 4.63
N ALA A 174 -12.08 2.21 3.34
CA ALA A 174 -10.80 2.48 2.71
C ALA A 174 -10.07 3.68 3.35
N ALA A 175 -10.76 4.80 3.57
CA ALA A 175 -10.16 5.99 4.18
C ALA A 175 -9.77 5.74 5.65
N LEU A 176 -10.62 5.03 6.40
CA LEU A 176 -10.32 4.65 7.78
C LEU A 176 -9.12 3.71 7.87
N ASN A 177 -9.01 2.75 6.95
CA ASN A 177 -7.89 1.83 6.90
C ASN A 177 -6.56 2.53 6.58
N ASP A 178 -6.54 3.37 5.54
CA ASP A 178 -5.33 4.07 5.12
C ASP A 178 -4.87 5.07 6.20
N LEU A 179 -5.81 5.77 6.84
CA LEU A 179 -5.50 6.65 7.97
C LEU A 179 -4.96 5.87 9.17
N GLY A 180 -5.55 4.71 9.46
CA GLY A 180 -5.10 3.83 10.55
C GLY A 180 -3.69 3.30 10.32
N GLU A 181 -3.40 2.83 9.11
CA GLU A 181 -2.05 2.38 8.73
C GLU A 181 -1.03 3.53 8.81
N TYR A 182 -1.44 4.73 8.39
CA TYR A 182 -0.61 5.92 8.56
C TYR A 182 -0.30 6.19 10.03
N TYR A 183 -1.30 6.14 10.92
CA TYR A 183 -1.09 6.39 12.35
C TYR A 183 -0.17 5.38 13.02
N VAL A 184 -0.21 4.11 12.60
CA VAL A 184 0.71 3.07 13.11
C VAL A 184 2.14 3.30 12.61
N ALA A 185 2.30 3.65 11.33
CA ALA A 185 3.61 3.71 10.70
C ALA A 185 4.34 5.03 10.90
N ALA A 186 3.63 6.16 11.01
CA ALA A 186 4.23 7.49 11.08
C ALA A 186 4.57 7.89 12.52
N PRO A 187 5.72 8.54 12.74
CA PRO A 187 6.05 9.14 14.04
C PRO A 187 5.05 10.23 14.44
N TYR A 188 4.94 10.46 15.75
CA TYR A 188 4.05 11.50 16.30
C TYR A 188 4.26 12.88 15.68
N VAL A 189 5.52 13.28 15.46
CA VAL A 189 5.86 14.59 14.85
C VAL A 189 5.36 14.74 13.40
N MET A 190 5.06 13.63 12.74
CA MET A 190 4.48 13.60 11.40
C MET A 190 2.96 13.44 11.41
N GLY A 191 2.34 13.40 12.59
CA GLY A 191 0.89 13.23 12.74
C GLY A 191 0.43 11.78 12.98
N GLY A 192 1.36 10.82 13.11
CA GLY A 192 1.06 9.45 13.52
C GLY A 192 0.99 9.27 15.03
N GLY A 193 1.07 8.03 15.49
CA GLY A 193 1.24 7.65 16.88
C GLY A 193 0.17 6.70 17.42
N THR A 194 0.59 5.93 18.40
CA THR A 194 -0.17 4.85 19.05
C THR A 194 -1.55 5.29 19.56
N ASP A 195 -1.63 6.46 20.21
CA ASP A 195 -2.89 6.94 20.78
C ASP A 195 -3.92 7.28 19.69
N ARG A 196 -3.47 7.87 18.57
CA ARG A 196 -4.33 8.15 17.42
C ARG A 196 -4.83 6.87 16.76
N ALA A 197 -3.95 5.86 16.60
CA ALA A 197 -4.32 4.57 16.06
C ALA A 197 -5.36 3.86 16.96
N ARG A 198 -5.16 3.85 18.29
CA ARG A 198 -6.13 3.28 19.24
C ARG A 198 -7.48 4.01 19.24
N ALA A 199 -7.46 5.34 19.22
CA ALA A 199 -8.68 6.14 19.16
C ALA A 199 -9.46 5.87 17.86
N LEU A 200 -8.76 5.74 16.73
CA LEU A 200 -9.37 5.39 15.46
C LEU A 200 -9.96 3.99 15.49
N ALA A 201 -9.24 2.98 16.00
CA ALA A 201 -9.74 1.62 16.14
C ALA A 201 -11.01 1.56 17.02
N ALA A 202 -11.02 2.27 18.15
CA ALA A 202 -12.20 2.36 19.01
C ALA A 202 -13.41 2.97 18.28
N ARG A 203 -13.20 3.98 17.44
CA ARG A 203 -14.24 4.59 16.61
C ARG A 203 -14.74 3.64 15.50
N MET A 204 -13.85 2.81 14.95
CA MET A 204 -14.20 1.83 13.91
C MET A 204 -14.95 0.62 14.46
N MET A 205 -14.69 0.22 15.72
CA MET A 205 -15.17 -1.04 16.32
C MET A 205 -16.67 -1.30 16.16
N PRO A 206 -17.59 -0.35 16.36
CA PRO A 206 -19.02 -0.60 16.25
C PRO A 206 -19.51 -0.96 14.85
N ARG A 207 -18.83 -0.44 13.79
CA ARG A 207 -19.27 -0.59 12.40
C ARG A 207 -18.36 -1.51 11.59
N PHE A 208 -17.06 -1.49 11.88
CA PHE A 208 -16.04 -2.20 11.15
C PHE A 208 -15.14 -3.01 12.11
N PRO A 209 -15.70 -3.99 12.87
CA PRO A 209 -14.93 -4.69 13.90
C PRO A 209 -13.71 -5.42 13.32
N GLY A 210 -13.81 -6.04 12.14
CA GLY A 210 -12.68 -6.71 11.49
C GLY A 210 -11.55 -5.75 11.18
N ALA A 211 -11.85 -4.58 10.62
CA ALA A 211 -10.85 -3.54 10.32
C ALA A 211 -10.27 -2.91 11.60
N ALA A 212 -11.09 -2.75 12.65
CA ALA A 212 -10.60 -2.24 13.94
C ALA A 212 -9.62 -3.22 14.59
N HIS A 213 -9.93 -4.52 14.63
CA HIS A 213 -9.02 -5.56 15.12
C HIS A 213 -7.75 -5.64 14.29
N ARG A 214 -7.83 -5.50 12.98
CA ARG A 214 -6.66 -5.42 12.09
C ARG A 214 -5.75 -4.24 12.46
N LEU A 215 -6.32 -3.06 12.70
CA LEU A 215 -5.54 -1.87 13.10
C LEU A 215 -4.86 -2.09 14.47
N LEU A 216 -5.57 -2.69 15.43
CA LEU A 216 -4.99 -3.04 16.73
C LEU A 216 -3.88 -4.10 16.60
N ALA A 217 -4.06 -5.07 15.70
CA ALA A 217 -3.06 -6.09 15.41
C ALA A 217 -1.76 -5.46 14.87
N ARG A 218 -1.88 -4.55 13.90
CA ARG A 218 -0.72 -3.83 13.34
C ARG A 218 -0.03 -2.95 14.38
N LEU A 219 -0.81 -2.33 15.26
CA LEU A 219 -0.26 -1.56 16.37
C LEU A 219 0.52 -2.45 17.34
N ALA A 220 -0.05 -3.58 17.74
CA ALA A 220 0.62 -4.54 18.61
C ALA A 220 1.90 -5.12 17.97
N ASP A 221 1.87 -5.34 16.64
CA ASP A 221 3.02 -5.78 15.87
C ASP A 221 4.13 -4.70 15.84
N SER A 222 3.78 -3.44 15.64
CA SER A 222 4.73 -2.32 15.70
C SER A 222 5.36 -2.14 17.08
N ASP A 223 4.63 -2.49 18.14
CA ASP A 223 5.12 -2.51 19.53
C ASP A 223 5.91 -3.80 19.88
N ASN A 224 6.18 -4.68 18.89
CA ASN A 224 6.80 -6.00 19.05
C ASN A 224 6.04 -6.95 19.99
N ASN A 225 4.75 -6.75 20.20
CA ASN A 225 3.90 -7.63 21.00
C ASN A 225 3.25 -8.69 20.11
N MET A 226 4.02 -9.71 19.74
CA MET A 226 3.62 -10.77 18.81
C MET A 226 2.36 -11.51 19.25
N ALA A 227 2.21 -11.78 20.56
CA ALA A 227 1.07 -12.50 21.07
C ALA A 227 -0.24 -11.70 20.94
N ALA A 228 -0.19 -10.41 21.28
CA ALA A 228 -1.33 -9.52 21.08
C ALA A 228 -1.64 -9.32 19.59
N ALA A 229 -0.62 -9.12 18.74
CA ALA A 229 -0.79 -8.97 17.30
C ALA A 229 -1.50 -10.20 16.69
N GLU A 230 -1.02 -11.41 16.99
CA GLU A 230 -1.63 -12.64 16.50
C GLU A 230 -3.08 -12.79 16.99
N SER A 231 -3.34 -12.48 18.27
CA SER A 231 -4.70 -12.52 18.85
C SER A 231 -5.63 -11.57 18.10
N GLU A 232 -5.21 -10.34 17.87
CA GLU A 232 -6.01 -9.32 17.19
C GLU A 232 -6.24 -9.67 15.71
N PHE A 233 -5.24 -10.21 14.98
CA PHE A 233 -5.45 -10.70 13.61
C PHE A 233 -6.45 -11.86 13.56
N LYS A 234 -6.43 -12.78 14.54
CA LYS A 234 -7.43 -13.85 14.64
C LYS A 234 -8.83 -13.31 14.93
N GLN A 235 -8.95 -12.26 15.73
CA GLN A 235 -10.23 -11.57 15.96
C GLN A 235 -10.72 -10.87 14.70
N ALA A 236 -9.83 -10.23 13.93
CA ALA A 236 -10.17 -9.66 12.62
C ALA A 236 -10.75 -10.73 11.68
N VAL A 237 -10.09 -11.89 11.59
CA VAL A 237 -10.60 -13.04 10.81
C VAL A 237 -11.96 -13.52 11.30
N ALA A 238 -12.16 -13.63 12.62
CA ALA A 238 -13.43 -14.10 13.20
C ALA A 238 -14.59 -13.12 12.92
N ALA A 239 -14.31 -11.83 12.95
CA ALA A 239 -15.29 -10.77 12.73
C ALA A 239 -15.69 -10.64 11.25
N ASP A 240 -14.72 -10.75 10.32
CA ASP A 240 -14.91 -10.39 8.91
C ASP A 240 -15.04 -11.63 8.00
N ARG A 241 -14.32 -12.71 8.31
CA ARG A 241 -14.26 -13.96 7.52
C ARG A 241 -13.90 -13.76 6.05
N SER A 242 -13.38 -12.60 5.69
CA SER A 242 -13.02 -12.26 4.31
C SER A 242 -11.68 -12.89 3.91
N PRO A 243 -11.43 -13.10 2.60
CA PRO A 243 -10.10 -13.47 2.10
C PRO A 243 -9.02 -12.52 2.61
N GLY A 244 -9.31 -11.21 2.63
CA GLY A 244 -8.40 -10.19 3.05
C GLY A 244 -7.95 -10.33 4.50
N ALA A 245 -8.85 -10.62 5.45
CA ALA A 245 -8.50 -10.82 6.85
C ALA A 245 -7.54 -12.02 7.03
N TRP A 246 -7.73 -13.10 6.29
CA TRP A 246 -6.82 -14.23 6.25
C TRP A 246 -5.46 -13.88 5.63
N ILE A 247 -5.44 -13.04 4.59
CA ILE A 247 -4.20 -12.55 3.96
C ILE A 247 -3.40 -11.70 4.96
N ASP A 248 -4.03 -10.87 5.78
CA ASP A 248 -3.33 -10.10 6.82
C ASP A 248 -2.65 -11.01 7.84
N LEU A 249 -3.38 -12.01 8.33
CA LEU A 249 -2.81 -12.99 9.24
C LEU A 249 -1.66 -13.78 8.58
N ALA A 250 -1.81 -14.15 7.30
CA ALA A 250 -0.76 -14.81 6.54
C ALA A 250 0.49 -13.94 6.36
N GLN A 251 0.28 -12.65 6.08
CA GLN A 251 1.37 -11.67 5.97
C GLN A 251 2.10 -11.49 7.31
N PHE A 252 1.37 -11.41 8.42
CA PHE A 252 1.95 -11.37 9.76
C PHE A 252 2.84 -12.60 9.99
N TYR A 253 2.35 -13.82 9.74
CA TYR A 253 3.14 -15.03 9.91
C TYR A 253 4.37 -15.06 8.99
N GLN A 254 4.25 -14.61 7.75
CA GLN A 254 5.37 -14.54 6.81
C GLN A 254 6.45 -13.57 7.28
N THR A 255 6.06 -12.39 7.79
CA THR A 255 6.98 -11.36 8.29
C THR A 255 7.76 -11.85 9.51
N HIS A 256 7.13 -12.68 10.35
CA HIS A 256 7.74 -13.24 11.56
C HIS A 256 8.34 -14.64 11.37
N ALA A 257 8.75 -14.98 10.15
CA ALA A 257 9.44 -16.22 9.81
C ALA A 257 8.69 -17.50 10.22
N ARG A 258 7.34 -17.46 10.15
CA ARG A 258 6.43 -18.60 10.39
C ARG A 258 5.81 -19.08 9.06
N PRO A 259 6.59 -19.66 8.13
CA PRO A 259 6.15 -19.90 6.76
C PRO A 259 5.06 -20.96 6.65
N ASP A 260 4.97 -21.91 7.57
CA ASP A 260 3.96 -22.98 7.54
C ASP A 260 2.60 -22.47 8.04
N ASP A 261 2.61 -21.57 9.04
CA ASP A 261 1.40 -20.85 9.48
C ASP A 261 0.92 -19.89 8.40
N ALA A 262 1.84 -19.19 7.72
CA ALA A 262 1.50 -18.34 6.57
C ALA A 262 0.84 -19.15 5.44
N LEU A 263 1.37 -20.33 5.10
CA LEU A 263 0.76 -21.23 4.11
C LEU A 263 -0.64 -21.68 4.53
N SER A 264 -0.83 -22.00 5.81
CA SER A 264 -2.14 -22.41 6.35
C SER A 264 -3.16 -21.27 6.24
N ALA A 265 -2.78 -20.05 6.63
CA ALA A 265 -3.64 -18.88 6.53
C ALA A 265 -3.95 -18.52 5.05
N VAL A 266 -2.98 -18.63 4.14
CA VAL A 266 -3.20 -18.48 2.69
C VAL A 266 -4.24 -19.50 2.19
N LYS A 267 -4.14 -20.78 2.57
CA LYS A 267 -5.14 -21.78 2.17
C LYS A 267 -6.54 -21.41 2.66
N SER A 268 -6.65 -20.87 3.87
CA SER A 268 -7.93 -20.38 4.41
C SER A 268 -8.46 -19.17 3.63
N ALA A 269 -7.57 -18.24 3.22
CA ALA A 269 -7.93 -17.12 2.36
C ALA A 269 -8.49 -17.60 1.01
N LEU A 270 -7.83 -18.56 0.38
CA LEU A 270 -8.26 -19.14 -0.91
C LEU A 270 -9.60 -19.87 -0.78
N ALA A 271 -9.83 -20.56 0.32
CA ALA A 271 -11.11 -21.23 0.59
C ALA A 271 -12.27 -20.23 0.81
N ALA A 272 -11.96 -19.03 1.32
CA ALA A 272 -12.91 -17.95 1.53
C ALA A 272 -13.18 -17.12 0.25
N ASP A 273 -12.23 -17.10 -0.71
CA ASP A 273 -12.33 -16.30 -1.93
C ASP A 273 -13.26 -16.97 -2.97
N ARG A 274 -14.42 -16.34 -3.18
CA ARG A 274 -15.42 -16.74 -4.19
C ARG A 274 -15.25 -16.01 -5.52
N THR A 275 -14.41 -15.01 -5.58
CA THR A 275 -14.34 -14.08 -6.71
C THR A 275 -13.06 -14.22 -7.54
N HIS A 276 -12.04 -14.87 -7.00
CA HIS A 276 -10.69 -14.91 -7.55
C HIS A 276 -10.12 -13.48 -7.72
N GLY A 277 -10.31 -12.66 -6.66
CA GLY A 277 -9.92 -11.26 -6.64
C GLY A 277 -8.45 -11.03 -6.29
N PRO A 278 -8.07 -9.77 -5.96
CA PRO A 278 -6.70 -9.38 -5.62
C PRO A 278 -6.06 -10.15 -4.46
N ALA A 279 -6.85 -10.74 -3.56
CA ALA A 279 -6.35 -11.61 -2.50
C ALA A 279 -5.48 -12.78 -3.04
N LEU A 280 -5.74 -13.24 -4.28
CA LEU A 280 -4.90 -14.25 -4.94
C LEU A 280 -3.48 -13.73 -5.23
N VAL A 281 -3.35 -12.46 -5.60
CA VAL A 281 -2.05 -11.84 -5.89
C VAL A 281 -1.24 -11.69 -4.61
N ASP A 282 -1.90 -11.31 -3.51
CA ASP A 282 -1.30 -11.23 -2.19
C ASP A 282 -0.87 -12.60 -1.69
N ALA A 283 -1.73 -13.60 -1.84
CA ALA A 283 -1.41 -14.99 -1.52
C ALA A 283 -0.15 -15.46 -2.25
N ALA A 284 -0.06 -15.20 -3.55
CA ALA A 284 1.11 -15.56 -4.35
C ALA A 284 2.38 -14.83 -3.87
N SER A 285 2.26 -13.54 -3.50
CA SER A 285 3.37 -12.75 -2.96
C SER A 285 3.88 -13.32 -1.62
N ILE A 286 2.95 -13.66 -0.72
CA ILE A 286 3.27 -14.26 0.59
C ILE A 286 3.96 -15.62 0.39
N LEU A 287 3.42 -16.50 -0.44
CA LEU A 287 3.97 -17.83 -0.71
C LEU A 287 5.38 -17.75 -1.32
N THR A 288 5.59 -16.80 -2.25
CA THR A 288 6.89 -16.57 -2.88
C THR A 288 7.92 -16.11 -1.85
N LYS A 289 7.59 -15.13 -1.00
CA LYS A 289 8.47 -14.63 0.07
C LYS A 289 8.74 -15.70 1.13
N ALA A 290 7.73 -16.47 1.49
CA ALA A 290 7.85 -17.60 2.43
C ALA A 290 8.61 -18.80 1.84
N ARG A 291 8.87 -18.82 0.54
CA ARG A 291 9.45 -19.95 -0.21
C ARG A 291 8.65 -21.25 0.01
N ARG A 292 7.32 -21.14 -0.03
CA ARG A 292 6.38 -22.27 0.15
C ARG A 292 5.47 -22.39 -1.06
N ALA A 293 5.13 -23.63 -1.39
CA ALA A 293 4.11 -23.99 -2.38
C ALA A 293 4.19 -23.16 -3.69
N PRO A 294 5.32 -23.16 -4.44
CA PRO A 294 5.48 -22.30 -5.62
C PRO A 294 4.45 -22.59 -6.71
N ASP A 295 3.97 -23.84 -6.84
CA ASP A 295 2.89 -24.17 -7.78
C ASP A 295 1.55 -23.54 -7.37
N LEU A 296 1.29 -23.39 -6.08
CA LEU A 296 0.11 -22.69 -5.60
C LEU A 296 0.23 -21.19 -5.88
N ALA A 297 1.41 -20.59 -5.68
CA ALA A 297 1.66 -19.19 -6.01
C ALA A 297 1.42 -18.93 -7.51
N GLU A 298 1.91 -19.80 -8.40
CA GLU A 298 1.66 -19.69 -9.84
C GLU A 298 0.18 -19.79 -10.17
N ARG A 299 -0.53 -20.78 -9.62
CA ARG A 299 -1.98 -20.92 -9.81
C ARG A 299 -2.74 -19.68 -9.37
N CYS A 300 -2.45 -19.13 -8.21
CA CYS A 300 -3.10 -17.90 -7.73
C CYS A 300 -2.96 -16.75 -8.73
N LEU A 301 -1.76 -16.52 -9.30
CA LEU A 301 -1.55 -15.46 -10.29
C LEU A 301 -2.33 -15.74 -11.59
N ARG A 302 -2.33 -17.00 -12.08
CA ARG A 302 -3.07 -17.38 -13.29
C ARG A 302 -4.59 -17.28 -13.10
N ASP A 303 -5.10 -17.75 -11.97
CA ASP A 303 -6.53 -17.67 -11.64
C ASP A 303 -7.01 -16.22 -11.54
N TYR A 304 -6.20 -15.33 -10.92
CA TYR A 304 -6.47 -13.91 -10.92
C TYR A 304 -6.51 -13.31 -12.33
N LEU A 305 -5.50 -13.60 -13.16
CA LEU A 305 -5.43 -13.09 -14.54
C LEU A 305 -6.59 -13.58 -15.41
N ALA A 306 -7.12 -14.78 -15.15
CA ALA A 306 -8.28 -15.34 -15.83
C ALA A 306 -9.62 -14.82 -15.27
N SER A 307 -9.62 -14.25 -14.07
CA SER A 307 -10.85 -13.82 -13.38
C SER A 307 -11.45 -12.56 -14.00
N ARG A 308 -12.75 -12.34 -13.73
CA ARG A 308 -13.45 -11.08 -13.99
C ARG A 308 -13.29 -10.07 -12.85
N ALA A 309 -12.61 -10.46 -11.78
CA ALA A 309 -12.46 -9.71 -10.56
C ALA A 309 -11.13 -8.95 -10.51
N LYS A 310 -10.55 -8.67 -11.68
CA LYS A 310 -9.37 -7.80 -11.80
C LYS A 310 -9.67 -6.39 -11.28
N SER A 311 -8.66 -5.74 -10.72
CA SER A 311 -8.79 -4.37 -10.24
C SER A 311 -7.45 -3.63 -10.34
N ASP A 312 -7.49 -2.31 -10.32
CA ASP A 312 -6.30 -1.46 -10.29
C ASP A 312 -5.52 -1.52 -8.96
N ALA A 313 -6.09 -2.14 -7.91
CA ALA A 313 -5.34 -2.49 -6.70
C ALA A 313 -4.25 -3.55 -6.98
N ALA A 314 -4.49 -4.43 -7.96
CA ALA A 314 -3.52 -5.40 -8.44
C ALA A 314 -3.50 -5.40 -9.98
N PRO A 315 -2.92 -4.38 -10.64
CA PRO A 315 -3.01 -4.20 -12.08
C PRO A 315 -2.48 -5.41 -12.85
N ALA A 316 -3.26 -5.93 -13.79
CA ALA A 316 -2.94 -7.18 -14.49
C ALA A 316 -1.55 -7.16 -15.15
N PHE A 317 -1.09 -6.01 -15.66
CA PHE A 317 0.27 -5.91 -16.23
C PHE A 317 1.37 -6.14 -15.17
N LYS A 318 1.18 -5.68 -13.91
CA LYS A 318 2.11 -5.97 -12.81
C LYS A 318 2.05 -7.43 -12.38
N VAL A 319 0.86 -8.03 -12.42
CA VAL A 319 0.66 -9.46 -12.10
C VAL A 319 1.34 -10.35 -13.15
N HIS A 320 1.26 -10.03 -14.45
CA HIS A 320 2.04 -10.69 -15.50
C HIS A 320 3.56 -10.61 -15.23
N LEU A 321 4.08 -9.44 -14.81
CA LEU A 321 5.49 -9.31 -14.44
C LEU A 321 5.85 -10.11 -13.20
N GLN A 322 4.95 -10.22 -12.22
CA GLN A 322 5.16 -11.08 -11.04
C GLN A 322 5.21 -12.55 -11.44
N LEU A 323 4.30 -13.00 -12.29
CA LEU A 323 4.27 -14.37 -12.82
C LEU A 323 5.52 -14.66 -13.65
N SER A 324 5.95 -13.73 -14.49
CA SER A 324 7.21 -13.85 -15.25
C SER A 324 8.41 -14.08 -14.33
N ARG A 325 8.55 -13.30 -13.25
CA ARG A 325 9.63 -13.46 -12.27
C ARG A 325 9.59 -14.85 -11.60
N LEU A 326 8.40 -15.33 -11.24
CA LEU A 326 8.21 -16.65 -10.65
C LEU A 326 8.63 -17.76 -11.61
N LEU A 327 8.22 -17.70 -12.88
CA LEU A 327 8.56 -18.67 -13.92
C LEU A 327 10.05 -18.66 -14.25
N ALA A 328 10.66 -17.47 -14.36
CA ALA A 328 12.10 -17.33 -14.59
C ALA A 328 12.92 -17.92 -13.44
N ALA A 329 12.51 -17.73 -12.19
CA ALA A 329 13.15 -18.33 -11.01
C ALA A 329 13.07 -19.85 -11.00
N ARG A 330 12.11 -20.44 -11.73
CA ARG A 330 11.94 -21.89 -11.93
C ARG A 330 12.64 -22.42 -13.17
N GLY A 331 13.31 -21.55 -13.95
CA GLY A 331 14.02 -21.91 -15.19
C GLY A 331 13.14 -21.95 -16.44
N ASP A 332 11.83 -21.65 -16.34
CA ASP A 332 10.92 -21.59 -17.50
C ASP A 332 10.97 -20.21 -18.17
N LYS A 333 12.10 -19.94 -18.83
CA LYS A 333 12.33 -18.68 -19.53
C LYS A 333 11.32 -18.43 -20.66
N PRO A 334 10.95 -19.42 -21.52
CA PRO A 334 9.99 -19.17 -22.58
C PRO A 334 8.62 -18.72 -22.07
N SER A 335 8.14 -19.27 -20.96
CA SER A 335 6.89 -18.82 -20.34
C SER A 335 7.04 -17.46 -19.69
N ALA A 336 8.17 -17.20 -19.01
CA ALA A 336 8.45 -15.89 -18.44
C ALA A 336 8.45 -14.77 -19.49
N ASP A 337 9.06 -15.00 -20.65
CA ASP A 337 9.11 -14.05 -21.76
C ASP A 337 7.70 -13.77 -22.33
N ARG A 338 6.82 -14.78 -22.40
CA ARG A 338 5.41 -14.60 -22.79
C ARG A 338 4.65 -13.68 -21.81
N GLU A 339 4.89 -13.85 -20.52
CA GLU A 339 4.25 -13.01 -19.51
C GLU A 339 4.76 -11.56 -19.58
N VAL A 340 6.04 -11.32 -19.89
CA VAL A 340 6.56 -9.97 -20.14
C VAL A 340 5.89 -9.35 -21.37
N ALA A 341 5.69 -10.12 -22.44
CA ALA A 341 5.00 -9.63 -23.63
C ALA A 341 3.52 -9.30 -23.34
N ALA A 342 2.84 -10.10 -22.53
CA ALA A 342 1.47 -9.83 -22.09
C ALA A 342 1.37 -8.54 -21.25
N ALA A 343 2.31 -8.32 -20.32
CA ALA A 343 2.39 -7.07 -19.57
C ALA A 343 2.60 -5.86 -20.49
N ALA A 344 3.49 -6.00 -21.49
CA ALA A 344 3.77 -4.92 -22.44
C ALA A 344 2.59 -4.61 -23.37
N ALA A 345 1.72 -5.59 -23.64
CA ALA A 345 0.49 -5.36 -24.41
C ALA A 345 -0.56 -4.55 -23.62
N LEU A 346 -0.61 -4.72 -22.30
CA LEU A 346 -1.56 -4.02 -21.42
C LEU A 346 -1.10 -2.60 -21.04
N ALA A 347 0.20 -2.41 -20.84
CA ALA A 347 0.80 -1.15 -20.40
C ALA A 347 2.15 -0.89 -21.11
N PRO A 348 2.14 -0.56 -22.42
CA PRO A 348 3.36 -0.31 -23.19
C PRO A 348 4.24 0.79 -22.63
N ALA A 349 3.65 1.88 -22.12
CA ALA A 349 4.39 2.99 -21.53
C ALA A 349 5.17 2.54 -20.28
N PHE A 350 4.49 1.89 -19.35
CA PHE A 350 5.08 1.35 -18.12
C PHE A 350 6.26 0.40 -18.41
N THR A 351 6.06 -0.55 -19.32
CA THR A 351 7.08 -1.58 -19.61
C THR A 351 8.29 -1.04 -20.35
N ARG A 352 8.18 0.05 -21.09
CA ARG A 352 9.34 0.76 -21.66
C ARG A 352 10.17 1.42 -20.56
N ASN A 353 9.52 2.15 -19.64
CA ASN A 353 10.20 2.85 -18.55
C ASN A 353 10.90 1.87 -17.57
N ALA A 354 10.35 0.68 -17.38
CA ALA A 354 10.94 -0.35 -16.52
C ALA A 354 12.18 -1.04 -17.10
N ARG A 355 12.51 -0.82 -18.38
CA ARG A 355 13.68 -1.38 -19.07
C ARG A 355 14.87 -0.38 -19.17
N THR A 356 14.63 0.89 -18.89
CA THR A 356 15.67 1.95 -18.82
C THR A 356 16.17 2.14 -17.41
#